data_de8d00462c36c80c4badf251dce92d00
#
_entry.id   de8d00462c36c80c4badf251dce92d00
#
_cell.length_a   1.000
_cell.length_b   1.000
_cell.length_c   1.000
_cell.angle_alpha   90.00
_cell.angle_beta   90.00
_cell.angle_gamma   90.00
#
_symmetry.space_group_name_H-M   'P 1'
#
loop_
_entity.id
_entity.type
_entity.pdbx_description
1 polymer ?
#
loop_
_entity_poly.entity_id
_entity_poly.type
_entity_poly.pdbx_seq_one_letter_code
_entity_poly.pdbx_strand_id
1 'polypeptide(L)'
;MHNKKPTIYLVAVDMDGTLLHNDKSISDYTINVLRKIVEKGILLVPASGRPLNGMKAAVLNNVKGIKYAICSNGAMLMDVQKEKSISETGIPTEKALKALAYLEQFPVAVYVHTDRGTFRAEGWEKTGLSEKYPYIRFSEGNVKDLGEFLRTSGVNYQVPIEVKPERRVTKLRNIIGEHVSPGRTAGRM
;
A
#
# COMPACT_ATOMS: atom_id res chain seq x y z
N MET A 1 -9.47 20.67 40.34
CA MET A 1 -8.44 20.32 39.32
C MET A 1 -9.07 20.42 37.95
N HIS A 2 -8.71 21.43 37.15
CA HIS A 2 -9.21 21.57 35.77
C HIS A 2 -8.49 20.53 34.90
N ASN A 3 -9.19 19.47 34.50
CA ASN A 3 -8.71 18.53 33.51
C ASN A 3 -8.59 19.26 32.17
N LYS A 4 -7.42 19.85 31.85
CA LYS A 4 -7.17 20.36 30.51
C LYS A 4 -7.24 19.19 29.55
N LYS A 5 -8.20 19.21 28.63
CA LYS A 5 -8.26 18.21 27.54
C LYS A 5 -6.94 18.27 26.77
N PRO A 6 -6.34 17.13 26.43
CA PRO A 6 -5.10 17.10 25.64
C PRO A 6 -5.33 17.77 24.29
N THR A 7 -4.37 18.57 23.85
CA THR A 7 -4.40 19.18 22.52
C THR A 7 -3.98 18.14 21.49
N ILE A 8 -4.83 17.87 20.50
CA ILE A 8 -4.55 16.92 19.41
C ILE A 8 -3.94 17.71 18.26
N TYR A 9 -2.74 17.34 17.84
CA TYR A 9 -2.00 17.98 16.73
C TYR A 9 -2.01 17.10 15.47
N LEU A 10 -2.16 15.79 15.63
CA LEU A 10 -2.11 14.82 14.55
C LEU A 10 -3.15 13.73 14.77
N VAL A 11 -3.78 13.33 13.67
CA VAL A 11 -4.68 12.16 13.59
C VAL A 11 -4.13 11.26 12.49
N ALA A 12 -3.60 10.10 12.86
CA ALA A 12 -3.31 9.02 11.91
C ALA A 12 -4.51 8.06 11.88
N VAL A 13 -4.94 7.67 10.68
CA VAL A 13 -6.14 6.85 10.52
C VAL A 13 -5.96 5.82 9.42
N ASP A 14 -6.31 4.58 9.74
CA ASP A 14 -6.37 3.49 8.76
C ASP A 14 -7.57 3.65 7.82
N MET A 15 -7.48 3.10 6.62
CA MET A 15 -8.50 3.25 5.59
C MET A 15 -9.44 2.04 5.52
N ASP A 16 -8.89 0.86 5.23
CA ASP A 16 -9.69 -0.32 4.92
C ASP A 16 -10.27 -0.97 6.20
N GLY A 17 -11.59 -0.93 6.35
CA GLY A 17 -12.28 -1.39 7.57
C GLY A 17 -12.30 -0.37 8.71
N THR A 18 -11.84 0.88 8.46
CA THR A 18 -11.88 2.01 9.41
C THR A 18 -12.61 3.20 8.82
N LEU A 19 -12.02 3.87 7.80
CA LEU A 19 -12.67 4.98 7.08
C LEU A 19 -13.59 4.50 5.97
N LEU A 20 -13.23 3.40 5.31
CA LEU A 20 -13.93 2.87 4.16
C LEU A 20 -14.91 1.77 4.56
N HIS A 21 -16.06 1.76 3.93
CA HIS A 21 -17.02 0.66 3.97
C HIS A 21 -16.46 -0.61 3.29
N ASN A 22 -17.18 -1.73 3.42
CA ASN A 22 -16.76 -3.00 2.80
C ASN A 22 -16.70 -2.92 1.27
N ASP A 23 -17.54 -2.11 0.64
CA ASP A 23 -17.56 -1.82 -0.79
C ASP A 23 -16.48 -0.81 -1.21
N LYS A 24 -15.61 -0.39 -0.27
CA LYS A 24 -14.53 0.59 -0.46
C LYS A 24 -15.01 2.03 -0.70
N SER A 25 -16.28 2.31 -0.53
CA SER A 25 -16.82 3.67 -0.50
C SER A 25 -16.48 4.38 0.80
N ILE A 26 -16.57 5.71 0.81
CA ILE A 26 -16.48 6.55 2.00
C ILE A 26 -17.74 7.40 2.11
N SER A 27 -18.32 7.49 3.30
CA SER A 27 -19.54 8.28 3.51
C SER A 27 -19.27 9.78 3.49
N ASP A 28 -20.28 10.56 3.06
CA ASP A 28 -20.21 12.03 3.11
C ASP A 28 -20.02 12.53 4.55
N TYR A 29 -20.59 11.84 5.53
CA TYR A 29 -20.38 12.16 6.94
C TYR A 29 -18.89 12.05 7.29
N THR A 30 -18.24 10.94 6.94
CA THR A 30 -16.82 10.72 7.20
C THR A 30 -15.96 11.79 6.49
N ILE A 31 -16.24 12.07 5.21
CA ILE A 31 -15.54 13.11 4.44
C ILE A 31 -15.67 14.47 5.15
N ASN A 32 -16.86 14.84 5.61
CA ASN A 32 -17.08 16.11 6.29
C ASN A 32 -16.35 16.20 7.64
N VAL A 33 -16.27 15.09 8.39
CA VAL A 33 -15.47 15.03 9.63
C VAL A 33 -14.00 15.21 9.34
N LEU A 34 -13.45 14.53 8.32
CA LEU A 34 -12.05 14.65 7.93
C LEU A 34 -11.70 16.08 7.46
N ARG A 35 -12.58 16.73 6.70
CA ARG A 35 -12.40 18.13 6.30
C ARG A 35 -12.33 19.05 7.52
N LYS A 36 -13.22 18.89 8.49
CA LYS A 36 -13.18 19.67 9.75
C LYS A 36 -11.91 19.46 10.55
N ILE A 37 -11.31 18.27 10.52
CA ILE A 37 -10.00 18.00 11.16
C ILE A 37 -8.93 18.86 10.50
N VAL A 38 -8.86 18.86 9.17
CA VAL A 38 -7.89 19.64 8.39
C VAL A 38 -8.11 21.16 8.57
N GLU A 39 -9.35 21.61 8.54
CA GLU A 39 -9.72 23.04 8.75
C GLU A 39 -9.32 23.57 10.12
N LYS A 40 -9.32 22.72 11.15
CA LYS A 40 -8.81 23.05 12.49
C LYS A 40 -7.29 23.08 12.60
N GLY A 41 -6.56 22.87 11.50
CA GLY A 41 -5.10 22.83 11.49
C GLY A 41 -4.51 21.54 12.08
N ILE A 42 -5.32 20.52 12.33
CA ILE A 42 -4.86 19.21 12.82
C ILE A 42 -4.29 18.45 11.62
N LEU A 43 -3.10 17.91 11.77
CA LEU A 43 -2.45 17.10 10.75
C LEU A 43 -3.19 15.76 10.60
N LEU A 44 -3.87 15.58 9.48
CA LEU A 44 -4.52 14.31 9.13
C LEU A 44 -3.58 13.48 8.25
N VAL A 45 -3.27 12.24 8.70
CA VAL A 45 -2.35 11.33 8.01
C VAL A 45 -3.07 9.99 7.78
N PRO A 46 -3.67 9.75 6.61
CA PRO A 46 -4.16 8.43 6.26
C PRO A 46 -3.01 7.44 6.14
N ALA A 47 -3.24 6.21 6.64
CA ALA A 47 -2.28 5.11 6.61
C ALA A 47 -2.95 3.87 6.01
N SER A 48 -2.29 3.22 5.03
CA SER A 48 -2.87 2.06 4.35
C SER A 48 -1.81 1.15 3.73
N GLY A 49 -2.18 -0.10 3.45
CA GLY A 49 -1.42 -0.98 2.57
C GLY A 49 -1.42 -0.56 1.11
N ARG A 50 -2.26 0.40 0.73
CA ARG A 50 -2.39 0.87 -0.64
C ARG A 50 -1.21 1.75 -1.06
N PRO A 51 -0.83 1.76 -2.35
CA PRO A 51 0.05 2.78 -2.92
C PRO A 51 -0.69 4.14 -2.96
N LEU A 52 0.05 5.24 -3.14
CA LEU A 52 -0.50 6.60 -3.15
C LEU A 52 -1.69 6.77 -4.10
N ASN A 53 -1.61 6.23 -5.32
CA ASN A 53 -2.68 6.32 -6.31
C ASN A 53 -3.98 5.63 -5.83
N GLY A 54 -3.86 4.50 -5.13
CA GLY A 54 -5.00 3.82 -4.51
C GLY A 54 -5.62 4.63 -3.37
N MET A 55 -4.81 5.36 -2.61
CA MET A 55 -5.29 6.26 -1.56
C MET A 55 -5.93 7.53 -2.13
N LYS A 56 -5.39 8.09 -3.23
CA LYS A 56 -6.00 9.23 -3.93
C LYS A 56 -7.43 8.93 -4.34
N ALA A 57 -7.65 7.83 -5.03
CA ALA A 57 -8.96 7.44 -5.50
C ALA A 57 -9.98 7.25 -4.37
N ALA A 58 -9.54 6.75 -3.22
CA ALA A 58 -10.42 6.43 -2.10
C ALA A 58 -10.72 7.63 -1.18
N VAL A 59 -9.69 8.39 -0.78
CA VAL A 59 -9.81 9.43 0.26
C VAL A 59 -9.21 10.77 -0.15
N LEU A 60 -7.97 10.79 -0.70
CA LEU A 60 -7.21 12.03 -0.81
C LEU A 60 -7.84 13.04 -1.78
N ASN A 61 -8.52 12.58 -2.83
CA ASN A 61 -9.23 13.45 -3.77
C ASN A 61 -10.49 14.07 -3.14
N ASN A 62 -11.05 13.46 -2.11
CA ASN A 62 -12.28 13.92 -1.45
C ASN A 62 -12.00 14.90 -0.30
N VAL A 63 -10.78 14.88 0.26
CA VAL A 63 -10.38 15.69 1.41
C VAL A 63 -9.14 16.50 1.06
N LYS A 64 -9.33 17.74 0.64
CA LYS A 64 -8.22 18.66 0.33
C LYS A 64 -7.44 19.03 1.60
N GLY A 65 -6.16 19.33 1.44
CA GLY A 65 -5.30 19.81 2.54
C GLY A 65 -4.59 18.68 3.32
N ILE A 66 -4.81 17.42 3.00
CA ILE A 66 -3.97 16.33 3.49
C ILE A 66 -2.57 16.50 2.90
N LYS A 67 -1.56 16.62 3.78
CA LYS A 67 -0.16 16.87 3.37
C LYS A 67 0.64 15.59 3.25
N TYR A 68 0.38 14.61 4.11
CA TYR A 68 1.17 13.38 4.21
C TYR A 68 0.26 12.16 4.20
N ALA A 69 0.79 11.06 3.66
CA ALA A 69 0.13 9.76 3.69
C ALA A 69 1.17 8.65 3.94
N ILE A 70 0.80 7.67 4.74
CA ILE A 70 1.59 6.47 4.98
C ILE A 70 1.05 5.40 4.04
N CYS A 71 1.88 4.99 3.07
CA CYS A 71 1.52 4.07 2.00
C CYS A 71 2.22 2.71 2.19
N SER A 72 1.71 1.71 1.48
CA SER A 72 2.37 0.42 1.32
C SER A 72 2.74 -0.23 2.67
N ASN A 73 1.78 -0.28 3.62
CA ASN A 73 1.96 -0.84 4.98
C ASN A 73 3.08 -0.16 5.79
N GLY A 74 3.31 1.12 5.59
CA GLY A 74 4.31 1.90 6.32
C GLY A 74 5.68 1.97 5.65
N ALA A 75 5.86 1.33 4.50
CA ALA A 75 7.15 1.38 3.81
C ALA A 75 7.41 2.71 3.11
N MET A 76 6.38 3.53 2.91
CA MET A 76 6.54 4.83 2.26
C MET A 76 5.75 5.89 3.03
N LEU A 77 6.43 6.98 3.41
CA LEU A 77 5.82 8.22 3.83
C LEU A 77 5.86 9.19 2.66
N MET A 78 4.71 9.60 2.18
CA MET A 78 4.56 10.42 0.98
C MET A 78 4.16 11.85 1.32
N ASP A 79 4.80 12.82 0.66
CA ASP A 79 4.25 14.16 0.49
C ASP A 79 3.17 14.09 -0.60
N VAL A 80 1.92 14.25 -0.20
CA VAL A 80 0.76 14.08 -1.10
C VAL A 80 0.71 15.16 -2.17
N GLN A 81 1.17 16.39 -1.86
CA GLN A 81 1.11 17.52 -2.80
C GLN A 81 2.21 17.44 -3.85
N LYS A 82 3.41 17.04 -3.42
CA LYS A 82 4.57 16.90 -4.33
C LYS A 82 4.63 15.54 -5.01
N GLU A 83 3.82 14.60 -4.54
CA GLU A 83 3.84 13.19 -5.00
C GLU A 83 5.22 12.53 -4.89
N LYS A 84 5.96 12.91 -3.84
CA LYS A 84 7.32 12.42 -3.59
C LYS A 84 7.40 11.68 -2.28
N SER A 85 8.22 10.63 -2.24
CA SER A 85 8.59 9.96 -1.00
C SER A 85 9.43 10.91 -0.13
N ILE A 86 9.07 11.03 1.15
CA ILE A 86 9.84 11.69 2.20
C ILE A 86 10.76 10.67 2.87
N SER A 87 10.26 9.48 3.06
CA SER A 87 10.97 8.35 3.65
C SER A 87 10.44 7.07 3.06
N GLU A 88 11.33 6.16 2.76
CA GLU A 88 10.99 4.85 2.24
C GLU A 88 11.88 3.76 2.84
N THR A 89 11.27 2.60 3.07
CA THR A 89 11.95 1.39 3.49
C THR A 89 11.51 0.27 2.56
N GLY A 90 12.30 0.04 1.54
CA GLY A 90 12.01 -0.96 0.51
C GLY A 90 12.77 -2.27 0.73
N ILE A 91 12.39 -3.28 -0.04
CA ILE A 91 13.14 -4.53 -0.14
C ILE A 91 14.33 -4.27 -1.07
N PRO A 92 15.58 -4.54 -0.67
CA PRO A 92 16.73 -4.41 -1.55
C PRO A 92 16.54 -5.24 -2.83
N THR A 93 16.94 -4.70 -3.98
CA THR A 93 16.72 -5.30 -5.31
C THR A 93 17.18 -6.77 -5.38
N GLU A 94 18.34 -7.10 -4.83
CA GLU A 94 18.83 -8.49 -4.82
C GLU A 94 17.91 -9.44 -4.05
N LYS A 95 17.36 -8.98 -2.92
CA LYS A 95 16.40 -9.77 -2.13
C LYS A 95 15.07 -9.92 -2.87
N ALA A 96 14.61 -8.86 -3.52
CA ALA A 96 13.40 -8.90 -4.34
C ALA A 96 13.54 -9.89 -5.49
N LEU A 97 14.67 -9.88 -6.20
CA LEU A 97 14.97 -10.84 -7.28
C LEU A 97 15.01 -12.30 -6.79
N LYS A 98 15.64 -12.55 -5.63
CA LYS A 98 15.62 -13.89 -5.02
C LYS A 98 14.21 -14.35 -4.65
N ALA A 99 13.38 -13.41 -4.15
CA ALA A 99 11.99 -13.70 -3.83
C ALA A 99 11.17 -14.01 -5.09
N LEU A 100 11.35 -13.24 -6.17
CA LEU A 100 10.72 -13.50 -7.47
C LEU A 100 11.08 -14.88 -8.01
N ALA A 101 12.37 -15.19 -8.12
CA ALA A 101 12.84 -16.49 -8.60
C ALA A 101 12.28 -17.66 -7.76
N TYR A 102 12.08 -17.46 -6.47
CA TYR A 102 11.41 -18.44 -5.63
C TYR A 102 9.91 -18.56 -5.96
N LEU A 103 9.24 -17.44 -6.23
CA LEU A 103 7.80 -17.40 -6.51
C LEU A 103 7.43 -17.97 -7.87
N GLU A 104 8.32 -17.85 -8.87
CA GLU A 104 8.12 -18.42 -10.22
C GLU A 104 7.90 -19.95 -10.21
N GLN A 105 8.31 -20.63 -9.14
CA GLN A 105 8.05 -22.08 -8.97
C GLN A 105 6.60 -22.41 -8.59
N PHE A 106 5.75 -21.41 -8.41
CA PHE A 106 4.38 -21.58 -7.94
C PHE A 106 3.39 -20.82 -8.83
N PRO A 107 2.16 -21.32 -8.97
CA PRO A 107 1.10 -20.62 -9.70
C PRO A 107 0.58 -19.43 -8.86
N VAL A 108 1.38 -18.38 -8.73
CA VAL A 108 1.04 -17.16 -7.99
C VAL A 108 1.18 -15.95 -8.89
N ALA A 109 0.33 -14.98 -8.69
CA ALA A 109 0.48 -13.68 -9.34
C ALA A 109 1.30 -12.75 -8.46
N VAL A 110 2.25 -12.07 -9.07
CA VAL A 110 3.13 -11.12 -8.40
C VAL A 110 2.93 -9.74 -9.00
N TYR A 111 2.84 -8.74 -8.14
CA TYR A 111 2.94 -7.34 -8.51
C TYR A 111 3.86 -6.62 -7.53
N VAL A 112 4.41 -5.49 -7.93
CA VAL A 112 5.32 -4.70 -7.12
C VAL A 112 4.83 -3.28 -6.96
N HIS A 113 4.93 -2.76 -5.75
CA HIS A 113 4.75 -1.34 -5.48
C HIS A 113 6.10 -0.64 -5.52
N THR A 114 6.16 0.50 -6.19
CA THR A 114 7.33 1.36 -6.27
C THR A 114 6.92 2.80 -5.99
N ASP A 115 7.88 3.70 -5.87
CA ASP A 115 7.64 5.15 -5.81
C ASP A 115 6.92 5.67 -7.06
N ARG A 116 7.07 5.01 -8.20
CA ARG A 116 6.44 5.38 -9.48
C ARG A 116 5.05 4.77 -9.66
N GLY A 117 4.68 3.79 -8.84
CA GLY A 117 3.36 3.14 -8.92
C GLY A 117 3.40 1.64 -8.71
N THR A 118 2.37 0.97 -9.21
CA THR A 118 2.20 -0.47 -9.09
C THR A 118 2.35 -1.12 -10.46
N PHE A 119 3.25 -2.08 -10.55
CA PHE A 119 3.53 -2.82 -11.78
C PHE A 119 3.25 -4.30 -11.58
N ARG A 120 2.82 -4.97 -12.64
CA ARG A 120 2.49 -6.40 -12.64
C ARG A 120 3.21 -7.13 -13.77
N ALA A 121 3.46 -8.42 -13.55
CA ALA A 121 3.96 -9.28 -14.60
C ALA A 121 2.90 -9.51 -15.70
N GLU A 122 3.34 -9.77 -16.91
CA GLU A 122 2.46 -10.17 -18.01
C GLU A 122 1.68 -11.44 -17.65
N GLY A 123 0.42 -11.51 -18.07
CA GLY A 123 -0.47 -12.64 -17.72
C GLY A 123 -1.25 -12.48 -16.42
N TRP A 124 -1.15 -11.35 -15.74
CA TRP A 124 -1.94 -11.02 -14.55
C TRP A 124 -3.44 -11.25 -14.76
N GLU A 125 -3.98 -10.91 -15.91
CA GLU A 125 -5.40 -11.03 -16.25
C GLU A 125 -5.91 -12.49 -16.16
N LYS A 126 -5.03 -13.46 -16.39
CA LYS A 126 -5.36 -14.88 -16.35
C LYS A 126 -5.48 -15.44 -14.92
N THR A 127 -5.16 -14.64 -13.92
CA THR A 127 -5.15 -15.09 -12.52
C THR A 127 -6.47 -14.90 -11.79
N GLY A 128 -7.42 -14.14 -12.35
CA GLY A 128 -8.68 -13.75 -11.69
C GLY A 128 -8.49 -12.74 -10.54
N LEU A 129 -7.27 -12.31 -10.26
CA LEU A 129 -6.98 -11.40 -9.14
C LEU A 129 -7.43 -9.97 -9.40
N SER A 130 -7.59 -9.55 -10.64
CA SER A 130 -8.15 -8.25 -11.00
C SER A 130 -9.62 -8.12 -10.56
N GLU A 131 -10.38 -9.20 -10.57
CA GLU A 131 -11.76 -9.22 -10.05
C GLU A 131 -11.79 -9.18 -8.53
N LYS A 132 -10.87 -9.88 -7.89
CA LYS A 132 -10.75 -9.94 -6.43
C LYS A 132 -10.23 -8.63 -5.81
N TYR A 133 -9.38 -7.90 -6.53
CA TYR A 133 -8.75 -6.66 -6.08
C TYR A 133 -8.95 -5.50 -7.07
N PRO A 134 -10.19 -5.09 -7.34
CA PRO A 134 -10.49 -4.06 -8.35
C PRO A 134 -9.95 -2.67 -7.99
N TYR A 135 -9.55 -2.47 -6.73
CA TYR A 135 -8.96 -1.21 -6.24
C TYR A 135 -7.47 -1.07 -6.51
N ILE A 136 -6.78 -2.15 -6.93
CA ILE A 136 -5.37 -2.05 -7.32
C ILE A 136 -5.31 -1.39 -8.70
N ARG A 137 -4.67 -0.21 -8.75
CA ARG A 137 -4.43 0.53 -9.99
C ARG A 137 -2.98 0.33 -10.42
N PHE A 138 -2.79 -0.20 -11.62
CA PHE A 138 -1.46 -0.36 -12.22
C PHE A 138 -1.10 0.88 -13.02
N SER A 139 0.11 1.42 -12.84
CA SER A 139 0.52 2.70 -13.41
C SER A 139 0.83 2.61 -14.90
N GLU A 140 1.42 1.53 -15.36
CA GLU A 140 1.92 1.40 -16.73
C GLU A 140 1.63 0.03 -17.38
N GLY A 141 0.58 -0.66 -16.93
CA GLY A 141 0.19 -1.94 -17.52
C GLY A 141 1.11 -3.11 -17.15
N ASN A 142 1.31 -4.02 -18.10
CA ASN A 142 2.08 -5.23 -17.88
C ASN A 142 3.56 -5.02 -18.19
N VAL A 143 4.42 -5.53 -17.33
CA VAL A 143 5.86 -5.63 -17.54
C VAL A 143 6.17 -7.05 -17.99
N LYS A 144 6.83 -7.22 -19.14
CA LYS A 144 7.18 -8.53 -19.68
C LYS A 144 8.02 -9.36 -18.72
N ASP A 145 9.06 -8.75 -18.18
CA ASP A 145 9.95 -9.35 -17.21
C ASP A 145 10.07 -8.45 -15.99
N LEU A 146 9.45 -8.90 -14.91
CA LEU A 146 9.46 -8.16 -13.65
C LEU A 146 10.88 -8.12 -13.04
N GLY A 147 11.67 -9.16 -13.25
CA GLY A 147 13.05 -9.24 -12.78
C GLY A 147 13.96 -8.25 -13.51
N GLU A 148 13.85 -8.13 -14.84
CA GLU A 148 14.58 -7.14 -15.63
C GLU A 148 14.15 -5.72 -15.28
N PHE A 149 12.85 -5.48 -15.16
CA PHE A 149 12.30 -4.21 -14.67
C PHE A 149 12.92 -3.81 -13.34
N LEU A 150 12.99 -4.74 -12.39
CA LEU A 150 13.56 -4.49 -11.07
C LEU A 150 15.05 -4.15 -11.14
N ARG A 151 15.83 -4.80 -12.00
CA ARG A 151 17.28 -4.50 -12.17
C ARG A 151 17.53 -3.11 -12.75
N THR A 152 16.66 -2.67 -13.66
CA THR A 152 16.87 -1.45 -14.45
C THR A 152 16.21 -0.20 -13.86
N SER A 153 15.18 -0.35 -13.04
CA SER A 153 14.41 0.79 -12.54
C SER A 153 15.05 1.50 -11.34
N GLY A 154 15.99 0.88 -10.64
CA GLY A 154 16.70 1.49 -9.51
C GLY A 154 15.81 1.84 -8.31
N VAL A 155 14.65 1.21 -8.19
CA VAL A 155 13.61 1.57 -7.23
C VAL A 155 13.60 0.62 -6.05
N ASN A 156 13.29 1.11 -4.85
CA ASN A 156 13.06 0.30 -3.65
C ASN A 156 11.65 -0.30 -3.67
N TYR A 157 11.52 -1.61 -3.42
CA TYR A 157 10.27 -2.34 -3.69
C TYR A 157 9.61 -2.90 -2.46
N GLN A 158 8.29 -2.83 -2.45
CA GLN A 158 7.45 -3.77 -1.73
C GLN A 158 6.88 -4.78 -2.72
N VAL A 159 7.01 -6.04 -2.38
CA VAL A 159 6.32 -7.13 -3.06
C VAL A 159 5.20 -7.59 -2.13
N PRO A 160 3.97 -7.14 -2.32
CA PRO A 160 2.86 -7.77 -1.63
C PRO A 160 2.65 -9.12 -2.31
N ILE A 161 2.86 -10.17 -1.53
CA ILE A 161 2.73 -11.54 -1.98
C ILE A 161 1.51 -12.13 -1.30
N GLU A 162 0.46 -12.40 -2.05
CA GLU A 162 -0.60 -13.27 -1.58
C GLU A 162 -0.19 -14.72 -1.81
N VAL A 163 0.46 -15.31 -0.82
CA VAL A 163 0.88 -16.72 -0.86
C VAL A 163 0.01 -17.52 0.09
N LYS A 164 -0.75 -18.45 -0.43
CA LYS A 164 -1.34 -19.57 0.32
C LYS A 164 -0.61 -20.86 -0.10
N PRO A 165 -0.17 -21.71 0.80
CA PRO A 165 -0.35 -21.86 2.24
C PRO A 165 0.86 -21.41 3.11
N GLU A 166 0.68 -21.38 4.43
CA GLU A 166 1.57 -20.81 5.46
C GLU A 166 3.07 -21.20 5.39
N ARG A 167 3.39 -22.43 4.97
CA ARG A 167 4.79 -22.90 4.83
C ARG A 167 5.61 -22.08 3.81
N ARG A 168 4.97 -21.50 2.80
CA ARG A 168 5.62 -20.68 1.77
C ARG A 168 6.00 -19.30 2.30
N VAL A 169 5.18 -18.76 3.20
CA VAL A 169 5.42 -17.46 3.85
C VAL A 169 6.69 -17.49 4.70
N THR A 170 6.93 -18.59 5.44
CA THR A 170 8.14 -18.74 6.27
C THR A 170 9.41 -18.70 5.42
N LYS A 171 9.43 -19.41 4.29
CA LYS A 171 10.61 -19.40 3.40
C LYS A 171 10.84 -18.04 2.75
N LEU A 172 9.78 -17.32 2.37
CA LEU A 172 9.88 -15.96 1.88
C LEU A 172 10.42 -14.99 2.94
N ARG A 173 9.95 -15.10 4.19
CA ARG A 173 10.51 -14.33 5.31
C ARG A 173 12.01 -14.54 5.47
N ASN A 174 12.48 -15.78 5.34
CA ASN A 174 13.90 -16.07 5.42
C ASN A 174 14.71 -15.47 4.26
N ILE A 175 14.11 -15.34 3.07
CA ILE A 175 14.75 -14.72 1.91
C ILE A 175 14.78 -13.20 2.05
N ILE A 176 13.66 -12.59 2.45
CA ILE A 176 13.47 -11.13 2.44
C ILE A 176 13.91 -10.51 3.79
N GLY A 177 13.92 -11.31 4.87
CA GLY A 177 14.25 -10.86 6.22
C GLY A 177 13.09 -10.12 6.89
N GLU A 178 13.40 -9.20 7.81
CA GLU A 178 12.42 -8.46 8.62
C GLU A 178 11.53 -7.48 7.82
N HIS A 179 11.81 -7.29 6.53
CA HIS A 179 11.05 -6.40 5.66
C HIS A 179 9.69 -6.95 5.21
N VAL A 180 9.32 -8.18 5.62
CA VAL A 180 8.00 -8.75 5.34
C VAL A 180 7.04 -8.40 6.48
N SER A 181 6.20 -7.41 6.30
CA SER A 181 5.02 -7.28 7.15
C SER A 181 4.10 -8.48 6.88
N PRO A 182 3.67 -9.22 7.92
CA PRO A 182 2.65 -10.25 7.72
C PRO A 182 1.39 -9.58 7.24
N GLY A 183 1.02 -9.80 5.98
CA GLY A 183 -0.29 -9.42 5.50
C GLY A 183 -1.32 -10.01 6.47
N ARG A 184 -2.22 -9.18 6.99
CA ARG A 184 -3.36 -9.67 7.75
C ARG A 184 -4.08 -10.67 6.84
N THR A 185 -4.00 -11.95 7.17
CA THR A 185 -4.94 -12.92 6.66
C THR A 185 -6.31 -12.38 7.00
N ALA A 186 -7.11 -12.03 5.98
CA ALA A 186 -8.50 -11.67 6.18
C ALA A 186 -9.12 -12.78 7.02
N GLY A 187 -9.50 -12.41 8.24
CA GLY A 187 -10.06 -13.33 9.21
C GLY A 187 -11.26 -14.03 8.61
N ARG A 188 -11.39 -15.29 8.95
CA ARG A 188 -12.60 -16.08 8.78
C ARG A 188 -13.79 -15.31 9.36
N MET A 189 -14.82 -15.12 8.59
CA MET A 189 -16.20 -15.28 8.97
C MET A 189 -16.85 -16.19 7.96
#